data_a9beab2aa66fd09f0d1c198a935ab5ff
#
_entry.id   a9beab2aa66fd09f0d1c198a935ab5ff
#
_cell.length_a   1.000
_cell.length_b   1.000
_cell.length_c   1.000
_cell.angle_alpha   90.00
_cell.angle_beta   90.00
_cell.angle_gamma   90.00
#
_symmetry.space_group_name_H-M   'P 1'
#
loop_
_entity.id
_entity.type
_entity.pdbx_description
1 polymer ?
#
loop_
_entity_poly.entity_id
_entity_poly.type
_entity_poly.pdbx_seq_one_letter_code
_entity_poly.pdbx_strand_id
1 'polypeptide(L)'
;MDKIWLKNYPANVKHEIDPNEYSSLTDLLTRAFQHHGDSPFSVCMERWMTYRELDQLSQALGAWFQAQGLKPGDRVALMLPNIPQFAVTMAAILRAGYTCVNVNPLYTARELEHQLKDSGASAIVILENFAHTLSEVIEHTQIQHTVLASMGDLLGPVYGRWITFAVRHLAKMVPEFELPLGENHKVTSFKDAIAAGRQQSFKAVPQTLDDIAFLQYTGGTTGLSKGAVLTHRNIVAAILQAETWFAPALERMPDLRKVNSIAALPLYHIFALTLCFLAMRQGSHLTLVPNPRDFAKFIETLKKRPFHMLPGVNT
;
A
#
# COMPACT_ATOMS: atom_id res chain seq x y z
N MET A 1 -21.58 14.92 -26.65
CA MET A 1 -21.30 13.56 -27.18
C MET A 1 -22.24 12.61 -26.47
N ASP A 2 -23.06 11.86 -27.22
CA ASP A 2 -24.02 10.95 -26.59
C ASP A 2 -23.29 9.82 -25.87
N LYS A 3 -23.68 9.55 -24.64
CA LYS A 3 -23.08 8.50 -23.78
C LYS A 3 -23.63 7.11 -24.22
N ILE A 4 -23.29 6.68 -25.44
CA ILE A 4 -23.86 5.49 -26.09
C ILE A 4 -23.62 4.19 -25.31
N TRP A 5 -22.61 4.14 -24.46
CA TRP A 5 -22.28 2.98 -23.62
C TRP A 5 -23.27 2.77 -22.46
N LEU A 6 -24.00 3.81 -22.03
CA LEU A 6 -24.94 3.72 -20.89
C LEU A 6 -26.08 2.72 -21.15
N LYS A 7 -26.45 2.49 -22.41
CA LYS A 7 -27.47 1.49 -22.77
C LYS A 7 -27.11 0.05 -22.40
N ASN A 8 -25.81 -0.21 -22.16
CA ASN A 8 -25.30 -1.51 -21.78
C ASN A 8 -25.03 -1.62 -20.26
N TYR A 9 -25.31 -0.56 -19.48
CA TYR A 9 -25.17 -0.62 -18.03
C TYR A 9 -26.30 -1.44 -17.42
N PRO A 10 -26.01 -2.26 -16.39
CA PRO A 10 -27.09 -2.84 -15.57
C PRO A 10 -28.00 -1.75 -15.00
N ALA A 11 -29.30 -2.02 -14.88
CA ALA A 11 -30.30 -1.02 -14.52
C ALA A 11 -30.06 -0.34 -13.16
N ASN A 12 -29.40 -1.03 -12.22
CA ASN A 12 -29.09 -0.55 -10.88
C ASN A 12 -27.65 -0.02 -10.73
N VAL A 13 -26.90 0.12 -11.82
CA VAL A 13 -25.60 0.81 -11.82
C VAL A 13 -25.80 2.30 -12.07
N LYS A 14 -25.35 3.13 -11.15
CA LYS A 14 -25.42 4.59 -11.31
C LYS A 14 -24.59 5.02 -12.51
N HIS A 15 -25.12 5.92 -13.32
CA HIS A 15 -24.44 6.44 -14.51
C HIS A 15 -23.34 7.45 -14.19
N GLU A 16 -23.41 8.06 -13.03
CA GLU A 16 -22.44 9.08 -12.57
C GLU A 16 -22.10 8.87 -11.10
N ILE A 17 -20.92 9.27 -10.74
CA ILE A 17 -20.43 9.33 -9.36
C ILE A 17 -20.32 10.79 -8.93
N ASP A 18 -20.31 11.05 -7.62
CA ASP A 18 -19.92 12.37 -7.10
C ASP A 18 -18.44 12.33 -6.70
N PRO A 19 -17.52 12.87 -7.52
CA PRO A 19 -16.10 12.86 -7.20
C PRO A 19 -15.73 13.76 -6.02
N ASN A 20 -16.68 14.59 -5.52
CA ASN A 20 -16.48 15.48 -4.38
C ASN A 20 -17.08 14.92 -3.08
N GLU A 21 -17.50 13.66 -3.05
CA GLU A 21 -18.01 12.99 -1.84
C GLU A 21 -16.96 13.02 -0.70
N TYR A 22 -15.69 13.04 -1.06
CA TYR A 22 -14.57 13.23 -0.15
C TYR A 22 -13.78 14.46 -0.53
N SER A 23 -13.25 15.18 0.45
CA SER A 23 -12.34 16.32 0.21
C SER A 23 -10.95 15.89 -0.28
N SER A 24 -10.58 14.65 0.01
CA SER A 24 -9.32 14.02 -0.40
C SER A 24 -9.37 12.51 -0.15
N LEU A 25 -8.37 11.77 -0.61
CA LEU A 25 -8.21 10.36 -0.27
C LEU A 25 -7.90 10.16 1.22
N THR A 26 -7.25 11.13 1.86
CA THR A 26 -6.99 11.09 3.30
C THR A 26 -8.25 11.33 4.13
N ASP A 27 -9.23 12.06 3.62
CA ASP A 27 -10.57 12.16 4.21
C ASP A 27 -11.27 10.80 4.19
N LEU A 28 -11.22 10.06 3.07
CA LEU A 28 -11.74 8.69 3.00
C LEU A 28 -11.09 7.79 4.06
N LEU A 29 -9.76 7.81 4.18
CA LEU A 29 -9.04 7.03 5.19
C LEU A 29 -9.48 7.39 6.61
N THR A 30 -9.60 8.69 6.90
CA THR A 30 -9.99 9.19 8.22
C THR A 30 -11.39 8.70 8.58
N ARG A 31 -12.35 8.83 7.65
CA ARG A 31 -13.72 8.31 7.84
C ARG A 31 -13.73 6.79 8.02
N ALA A 32 -12.94 6.06 7.24
CA ALA A 32 -12.83 4.60 7.39
C ALA A 32 -12.33 4.20 8.78
N PHE A 33 -11.29 4.87 9.29
CA PHE A 33 -10.75 4.60 10.63
C PHE A 33 -11.75 4.93 11.73
N GLN A 34 -12.48 6.04 11.60
CA GLN A 34 -13.50 6.45 12.57
C GLN A 34 -14.69 5.49 12.61
N HIS A 35 -15.19 5.07 11.43
CA HIS A 35 -16.39 4.25 11.34
C HIS A 35 -16.12 2.76 11.63
N HIS A 36 -14.95 2.26 11.28
CA HIS A 36 -14.66 0.83 11.29
C HIS A 36 -13.65 0.39 12.36
N GLY A 37 -13.11 1.30 13.14
CA GLY A 37 -12.09 1.15 14.20
C GLY A 37 -11.71 -0.28 14.61
N ASP A 38 -12.59 -0.96 15.36
CA ASP A 38 -12.32 -2.30 15.90
C ASP A 38 -12.60 -3.44 14.89
N SER A 39 -13.10 -3.11 13.70
CA SER A 39 -13.32 -4.10 12.65
C SER A 39 -11.99 -4.60 12.09
N PRO A 40 -11.91 -5.87 11.66
CA PRO A 40 -10.74 -6.39 10.96
C PRO A 40 -10.56 -5.66 9.63
N PHE A 41 -9.34 -5.17 9.37
CA PHE A 41 -8.92 -4.59 8.10
C PHE A 41 -8.21 -5.62 7.22
N SER A 42 -7.28 -6.36 7.79
CA SER A 42 -6.53 -7.36 7.02
C SER A 42 -6.11 -8.55 7.87
N VAL A 43 -5.85 -9.65 7.19
CA VAL A 43 -5.19 -10.81 7.76
C VAL A 43 -4.00 -11.21 6.89
N CYS A 44 -2.84 -11.46 7.51
CA CYS A 44 -1.63 -11.94 6.88
C CYS A 44 -0.97 -12.97 7.79
N MET A 45 -0.65 -14.16 7.26
CA MET A 45 0.02 -15.21 8.04
C MET A 45 -0.62 -15.41 9.43
N GLU A 46 -1.94 -15.59 9.47
CA GLU A 46 -2.79 -15.79 10.68
C GLU A 46 -2.87 -14.57 11.63
N ARG A 47 -2.17 -13.47 11.38
CA ARG A 47 -2.26 -12.23 12.17
C ARG A 47 -3.29 -11.29 11.56
N TRP A 48 -4.30 -10.97 12.36
CA TRP A 48 -5.28 -9.95 12.05
C TRP A 48 -4.79 -8.57 12.45
N MET A 49 -5.11 -7.58 11.64
CA MET A 49 -4.95 -6.15 11.91
C MET A 49 -6.31 -5.48 11.84
N THR A 50 -6.65 -4.65 12.82
CA THR A 50 -7.86 -3.84 12.81
C THR A 50 -7.63 -2.50 12.11
N TYR A 51 -8.73 -1.79 11.77
CA TYR A 51 -8.65 -0.42 11.28
C TYR A 51 -8.01 0.52 12.31
N ARG A 52 -8.26 0.32 13.59
CA ARG A 52 -7.65 1.08 14.69
C ARG A 52 -6.14 0.85 14.76
N GLU A 53 -5.67 -0.39 14.62
CA GLU A 53 -4.24 -0.68 14.57
C GLU A 53 -3.59 -0.02 13.35
N LEU A 54 -4.25 -0.05 12.17
CA LEU A 54 -3.77 0.61 10.97
C LEU A 54 -3.69 2.14 11.15
N ASP A 55 -4.72 2.74 11.76
CA ASP A 55 -4.73 4.17 12.10
C ASP A 55 -3.55 4.55 12.99
N GLN A 56 -3.37 3.86 14.12
CA GLN A 56 -2.30 4.14 15.08
C GLN A 56 -0.91 3.94 14.51
N LEU A 57 -0.69 2.87 13.74
CA LEU A 57 0.60 2.57 13.13
C LEU A 57 0.94 3.57 12.02
N SER A 58 -0.05 3.97 11.21
CA SER A 58 0.17 4.96 10.15
C SER A 58 0.42 6.36 10.72
N GLN A 59 -0.21 6.73 11.84
CA GLN A 59 0.12 7.98 12.55
C GLN A 59 1.55 7.95 13.07
N ALA A 60 1.95 6.87 13.72
CA ALA A 60 3.30 6.74 14.26
C ALA A 60 4.36 6.85 13.15
N LEU A 61 4.19 6.11 12.04
CA LEU A 61 5.14 6.17 10.93
C LEU A 61 5.15 7.56 10.25
N GLY A 62 3.97 8.18 10.09
CA GLY A 62 3.85 9.56 9.57
C GLY A 62 4.55 10.58 10.47
N ALA A 63 4.39 10.48 11.79
CA ALA A 63 5.08 11.33 12.75
C ALA A 63 6.61 11.15 12.69
N TRP A 64 7.07 9.91 12.50
CA TRP A 64 8.48 9.65 12.32
C TRP A 64 9.02 10.32 11.04
N PHE A 65 8.34 10.20 9.91
CA PHE A 65 8.75 10.88 8.68
C PHE A 65 8.81 12.41 8.87
N GLN A 66 7.81 13.00 9.53
CA GLN A 66 7.81 14.43 9.82
C GLN A 66 9.00 14.84 10.70
N ALA A 67 9.38 14.02 11.67
CA ALA A 67 10.55 14.25 12.53
C ALA A 67 11.89 14.10 11.78
N GLN A 68 11.93 13.38 10.66
CA GLN A 68 13.10 13.34 9.77
C GLN A 68 13.22 14.59 8.87
N GLY A 69 12.26 15.48 8.91
CA GLY A 69 12.30 16.75 8.17
C GLY A 69 11.69 16.72 6.77
N LEU A 70 11.01 15.63 6.39
CA LEU A 70 10.28 15.56 5.13
C LEU A 70 9.19 16.64 5.10
N LYS A 71 9.00 17.26 3.94
CA LYS A 71 8.04 18.32 3.69
C LYS A 71 6.80 17.80 2.94
N PRO A 72 5.60 18.39 3.14
CA PRO A 72 4.46 18.10 2.28
C PRO A 72 4.82 18.17 0.80
N GLY A 73 4.40 17.19 0.02
CA GLY A 73 4.75 17.02 -1.40
C GLY A 73 6.04 16.24 -1.66
N ASP A 74 6.86 15.94 -0.65
CA ASP A 74 8.01 15.05 -0.81
C ASP A 74 7.53 13.65 -1.26
N ARG A 75 8.37 12.95 -2.01
CA ARG A 75 8.07 11.64 -2.57
C ARG A 75 8.72 10.57 -1.71
N VAL A 76 7.89 9.59 -1.30
CA VAL A 76 8.34 8.44 -0.52
C VAL A 76 8.09 7.16 -1.34
N ALA A 77 9.15 6.46 -1.67
CA ALA A 77 9.08 5.19 -2.38
C ALA A 77 8.60 4.06 -1.45
N LEU A 78 7.70 3.23 -1.98
CA LEU A 78 7.09 2.10 -1.25
C LEU A 78 7.36 0.81 -2.02
N MET A 79 8.37 0.04 -1.58
CA MET A 79 8.84 -1.20 -2.21
C MET A 79 8.56 -2.41 -1.33
N LEU A 80 7.28 -2.73 -1.18
CA LEU A 80 6.79 -3.81 -0.33
C LEU A 80 5.84 -4.74 -1.11
N PRO A 81 5.84 -6.05 -0.84
CA PRO A 81 4.80 -6.95 -1.32
C PRO A 81 3.49 -6.79 -0.51
N ASN A 82 2.51 -7.68 -0.73
CA ASN A 82 1.24 -7.66 -0.02
C ASN A 82 1.38 -8.11 1.44
N ILE A 83 1.93 -7.25 2.27
CA ILE A 83 2.11 -7.44 3.71
C ILE A 83 1.48 -6.26 4.48
N PRO A 84 1.17 -6.41 5.78
CA PRO A 84 0.51 -5.35 6.55
C PRO A 84 1.25 -4.01 6.52
N GLN A 85 2.58 -4.04 6.47
CA GLN A 85 3.42 -2.85 6.40
C GLN A 85 3.13 -2.00 5.16
N PHE A 86 2.66 -2.59 4.05
CA PHE A 86 2.29 -1.85 2.84
C PHE A 86 1.17 -0.84 3.14
N ALA A 87 0.07 -1.29 3.72
CA ALA A 87 -1.08 -0.43 4.02
C ALA A 87 -0.74 0.62 5.09
N VAL A 88 0.05 0.24 6.11
CA VAL A 88 0.53 1.16 7.15
C VAL A 88 1.36 2.29 6.53
N THR A 89 2.32 1.93 5.68
CA THR A 89 3.22 2.89 5.03
C THR A 89 2.48 3.79 4.07
N MET A 90 1.62 3.22 3.22
CA MET A 90 0.80 3.99 2.28
C MET A 90 -0.08 5.03 3.02
N ALA A 91 -0.78 4.60 4.07
CA ALA A 91 -1.61 5.50 4.86
C ALA A 91 -0.77 6.58 5.57
N ALA A 92 0.43 6.24 6.09
CA ALA A 92 1.34 7.19 6.70
C ALA A 92 1.81 8.27 5.72
N ILE A 93 2.23 7.84 4.51
CA ILE A 93 2.68 8.74 3.43
C ILE A 93 1.58 9.74 3.09
N LEU A 94 0.39 9.24 2.75
CA LEU A 94 -0.73 10.08 2.33
C LEU A 94 -1.14 11.07 3.44
N ARG A 95 -1.33 10.58 4.67
CA ARG A 95 -1.81 11.41 5.81
C ARG A 95 -0.80 12.47 6.24
N ALA A 96 0.48 12.23 6.02
CA ALA A 96 1.54 13.21 6.28
C ALA A 96 1.74 14.21 5.13
N GLY A 97 0.93 14.13 4.07
CA GLY A 97 0.96 15.07 2.94
C GLY A 97 2.05 14.76 1.91
N TYR A 98 2.53 13.52 1.87
CA TYR A 98 3.56 13.09 0.92
C TYR A 98 2.95 12.39 -0.29
N THR A 99 3.71 12.35 -1.39
CA THR A 99 3.38 11.58 -2.59
C THR A 99 3.94 10.16 -2.48
N CYS A 100 3.09 9.16 -2.63
CA CYS A 100 3.50 7.75 -2.61
C CYS A 100 4.03 7.34 -4.00
N VAL A 101 5.25 6.78 -4.04
CA VAL A 101 5.85 6.23 -5.25
C VAL A 101 5.84 4.71 -5.13
N ASN A 102 4.85 4.05 -5.72
CA ASN A 102 4.78 2.59 -5.69
C ASN A 102 5.89 1.97 -6.54
N VAL A 103 6.66 1.07 -5.94
CA VAL A 103 7.80 0.39 -6.58
C VAL A 103 7.54 -1.10 -6.64
N ASN A 104 7.78 -1.71 -7.79
CA ASN A 104 7.74 -3.16 -7.93
C ASN A 104 8.93 -3.80 -7.18
N PRO A 105 8.69 -4.66 -6.18
CA PRO A 105 9.76 -5.32 -5.44
C PRO A 105 10.66 -6.23 -6.28
N LEU A 106 10.22 -6.60 -7.48
CA LEU A 106 10.96 -7.48 -8.39
C LEU A 106 11.76 -6.70 -9.46
N TYR A 107 11.88 -5.39 -9.33
CA TYR A 107 12.70 -4.61 -10.25
C TYR A 107 14.19 -4.99 -10.15
N THR A 108 14.84 -4.95 -11.30
CA THR A 108 16.30 -4.97 -11.38
C THR A 108 16.90 -3.66 -10.82
N ALA A 109 18.17 -3.67 -10.49
CA ALA A 109 18.87 -2.48 -10.02
C ALA A 109 18.71 -1.28 -10.98
N ARG A 110 18.82 -1.50 -12.30
CA ARG A 110 18.63 -0.47 -13.32
C ARG A 110 17.23 0.13 -13.34
N GLU A 111 16.21 -0.71 -13.20
CA GLU A 111 14.81 -0.23 -13.16
C GLU A 111 14.52 0.55 -11.89
N LEU A 112 15.06 0.09 -10.74
CA LEU A 112 14.93 0.77 -9.46
C LEU A 112 15.65 2.13 -9.49
N GLU A 113 16.89 2.17 -9.97
CA GLU A 113 17.66 3.42 -10.11
C GLU A 113 16.90 4.44 -10.96
N HIS A 114 16.41 4.01 -12.13
CA HIS A 114 15.64 4.89 -13.01
C HIS A 114 14.42 5.46 -12.28
N GLN A 115 13.61 4.61 -11.63
CA GLN A 115 12.39 5.07 -10.96
C GLN A 115 12.69 6.00 -9.79
N LEU A 116 13.70 5.71 -8.96
CA LEU A 116 14.06 6.55 -7.82
C LEU A 116 14.59 7.93 -8.26
N LYS A 117 15.39 7.96 -9.34
CA LYS A 117 15.89 9.22 -9.93
C LYS A 117 14.76 10.05 -10.55
N ASP A 118 13.95 9.43 -11.41
CA ASP A 118 12.87 10.11 -12.14
C ASP A 118 11.78 10.62 -11.18
N SER A 119 11.42 9.84 -10.17
CA SER A 119 10.45 10.29 -9.16
C SER A 119 11.02 11.34 -8.20
N GLY A 120 12.33 11.42 -8.04
CA GLY A 120 12.99 12.26 -7.05
C GLY A 120 12.58 11.89 -5.62
N ALA A 121 12.40 10.60 -5.34
CA ALA A 121 12.05 10.12 -4.00
C ALA A 121 13.19 10.43 -3.00
N SER A 122 12.84 11.02 -1.85
CA SER A 122 13.78 11.36 -0.78
C SER A 122 13.84 10.31 0.34
N ALA A 123 12.83 9.44 0.40
CA ALA A 123 12.78 8.33 1.35
C ALA A 123 12.26 7.06 0.66
N ILE A 124 12.61 5.90 1.21
CA ILE A 124 12.11 4.61 0.76
C ILE A 124 11.75 3.72 1.96
N VAL A 125 10.62 3.01 1.85
CA VAL A 125 10.28 1.90 2.74
C VAL A 125 10.39 0.61 1.93
N ILE A 126 11.29 -0.26 2.32
CA ILE A 126 11.66 -1.45 1.55
C ILE A 126 11.70 -2.69 2.45
N LEU A 127 11.27 -3.84 1.93
CA LEU A 127 11.46 -5.12 2.61
C LEU A 127 12.92 -5.59 2.46
N GLU A 128 13.51 -6.07 3.56
CA GLU A 128 14.92 -6.51 3.59
C GLU A 128 15.29 -7.54 2.51
N ASN A 129 14.31 -8.32 2.05
CA ASN A 129 14.48 -9.28 0.95
C ASN A 129 14.94 -8.64 -0.37
N PHE A 130 14.70 -7.33 -0.54
CA PHE A 130 15.01 -6.56 -1.75
C PHE A 130 16.06 -5.48 -1.50
N ALA A 131 16.60 -5.40 -0.29
CA ALA A 131 17.56 -4.36 0.10
C ALA A 131 18.88 -4.45 -0.68
N HIS A 132 19.28 -5.65 -1.13
CA HIS A 132 20.46 -5.82 -1.99
C HIS A 132 20.33 -5.05 -3.31
N THR A 133 19.13 -5.06 -3.93
CA THR A 133 18.89 -4.29 -5.17
C THR A 133 19.00 -2.78 -4.91
N LEU A 134 18.55 -2.31 -3.73
CA LEU A 134 18.72 -0.91 -3.35
C LEU A 134 20.19 -0.57 -3.09
N SER A 135 20.96 -1.47 -2.44
CA SER A 135 22.38 -1.22 -2.14
C SER A 135 23.24 -1.01 -3.39
N GLU A 136 22.86 -1.62 -4.52
CA GLU A 136 23.57 -1.43 -5.79
C GLU A 136 23.39 -0.02 -6.40
N VAL A 137 22.34 0.70 -6.02
CA VAL A 137 21.96 1.94 -6.72
C VAL A 137 21.76 3.15 -5.82
N ILE A 138 21.73 2.97 -4.51
CA ILE A 138 21.34 4.02 -3.56
C ILE A 138 22.20 5.28 -3.67
N GLU A 139 23.52 5.12 -3.89
CA GLU A 139 24.44 6.23 -4.04
C GLU A 139 24.17 7.10 -5.28
N HIS A 140 23.45 6.55 -6.25
CA HIS A 140 23.06 7.25 -7.46
C HIS A 140 21.69 7.93 -7.33
N THR A 141 21.04 7.86 -6.16
CA THR A 141 19.68 8.37 -5.93
C THR A 141 19.68 9.55 -4.97
N GLN A 142 18.48 10.12 -4.75
CA GLN A 142 18.29 11.19 -3.77
C GLN A 142 17.74 10.67 -2.42
N ILE A 143 17.76 9.37 -2.20
CA ILE A 143 17.25 8.76 -0.97
C ILE A 143 18.12 9.16 0.22
N GLN A 144 17.52 9.81 1.20
CA GLN A 144 18.14 10.22 2.47
C GLN A 144 17.71 9.32 3.64
N HIS A 145 16.53 8.72 3.54
CA HIS A 145 15.97 7.88 4.60
C HIS A 145 15.50 6.53 4.04
N THR A 146 16.07 5.46 4.54
CA THR A 146 15.61 4.09 4.27
C THR A 146 14.97 3.51 5.52
N VAL A 147 13.68 3.13 5.42
CA VAL A 147 13.00 2.35 6.44
C VAL A 147 13.02 0.89 5.99
N LEU A 148 13.78 0.07 6.73
CA LEU A 148 13.97 -1.33 6.43
C LEU A 148 12.95 -2.18 7.17
N ALA A 149 12.00 -2.77 6.44
CA ALA A 149 10.99 -3.66 6.98
C ALA A 149 11.44 -5.12 6.93
N SER A 150 11.02 -5.90 7.92
CA SER A 150 11.18 -7.36 7.93
C SER A 150 9.80 -8.02 7.81
N MET A 151 9.73 -9.22 7.24
CA MET A 151 8.47 -9.95 7.04
C MET A 151 7.66 -10.09 8.33
N GLY A 152 8.32 -10.27 9.46
CA GLY A 152 7.70 -10.51 10.76
C GLY A 152 7.33 -9.26 11.58
N ASP A 153 7.59 -8.03 11.11
CA ASP A 153 7.50 -6.82 11.95
C ASP A 153 6.12 -6.59 12.58
N LEU A 154 5.04 -6.86 11.86
CA LEU A 154 3.67 -6.69 12.32
C LEU A 154 2.94 -8.00 12.62
N LEU A 155 3.66 -9.12 12.74
CA LEU A 155 3.09 -10.44 13.04
C LEU A 155 3.09 -10.77 14.55
N GLY A 156 3.36 -9.79 15.40
CA GLY A 156 3.42 -9.95 16.86
C GLY A 156 4.83 -10.29 17.38
N PRO A 157 5.04 -10.21 18.70
CA PRO A 157 6.39 -10.21 19.26
C PRO A 157 7.12 -11.57 19.19
N VAL A 158 6.42 -12.67 19.33
CA VAL A 158 7.01 -14.01 19.29
C VAL A 158 7.00 -14.57 17.87
N TYR A 159 5.81 -14.66 17.27
CA TYR A 159 5.64 -15.23 15.94
C TYR A 159 6.37 -14.40 14.88
N GLY A 160 6.33 -13.06 14.97
CA GLY A 160 7.06 -12.19 14.06
C GLY A 160 8.58 -12.37 14.12
N ARG A 161 9.15 -12.55 15.33
CA ARG A 161 10.60 -12.86 15.46
C ARG A 161 10.96 -14.20 14.84
N TRP A 162 10.11 -15.21 15.05
CA TRP A 162 10.28 -16.53 14.44
C TRP A 162 10.22 -16.43 12.90
N ILE A 163 9.22 -15.74 12.34
CA ILE A 163 9.11 -15.56 10.88
C ILE A 163 10.33 -14.84 10.32
N THR A 164 10.78 -13.74 10.95
CA THR A 164 11.99 -13.03 10.50
C THR A 164 13.22 -13.94 10.53
N PHE A 165 13.39 -14.72 11.60
CA PHE A 165 14.49 -15.69 11.69
C PHE A 165 14.38 -16.77 10.58
N ALA A 166 13.20 -17.34 10.38
CA ALA A 166 12.97 -18.35 9.36
C ALA A 166 13.24 -17.84 7.94
N VAL A 167 12.80 -16.60 7.63
CA VAL A 167 13.03 -15.96 6.32
C VAL A 167 14.51 -15.69 6.08
N ARG A 168 15.23 -15.19 7.09
CA ARG A 168 16.67 -14.87 6.98
C ARG A 168 17.54 -16.11 6.93
N HIS A 169 17.34 -17.04 7.85
CA HIS A 169 18.32 -18.11 8.12
C HIS A 169 17.91 -19.50 7.60
N LEU A 170 16.62 -19.84 7.63
CA LEU A 170 16.14 -21.13 7.14
C LEU A 170 15.83 -21.10 5.65
N ALA A 171 15.05 -20.12 5.21
CA ALA A 171 14.68 -19.98 3.81
C ALA A 171 15.74 -19.24 2.99
N LYS A 172 16.67 -18.54 3.64
CA LYS A 172 17.74 -17.71 3.02
C LYS A 172 17.21 -16.77 1.94
N MET A 173 16.06 -16.15 2.22
CA MET A 173 15.38 -15.25 1.29
C MET A 173 15.84 -13.79 1.41
N VAL A 174 16.78 -13.48 2.28
CA VAL A 174 17.39 -12.17 2.44
C VAL A 174 18.84 -12.29 1.98
N PRO A 175 19.18 -11.85 0.76
CA PRO A 175 20.56 -11.75 0.30
C PRO A 175 21.37 -10.80 1.18
N GLU A 176 22.68 -10.96 1.20
CA GLU A 176 23.58 -10.00 1.85
C GLU A 176 23.46 -8.63 1.17
N PHE A 177 23.44 -7.59 1.96
CA PHE A 177 23.40 -6.20 1.49
C PHE A 177 24.11 -5.28 2.48
N GLU A 178 24.67 -4.22 1.96
CA GLU A 178 25.24 -3.14 2.75
C GLU A 178 24.65 -1.82 2.27
N LEU A 179 23.98 -1.10 3.17
CA LEU A 179 23.44 0.23 2.87
C LEU A 179 24.37 1.27 3.51
N PRO A 180 24.73 2.33 2.79
CA PRO A 180 25.60 3.36 3.33
C PRO A 180 24.96 4.00 4.57
N LEU A 181 25.79 4.24 5.58
CA LEU A 181 25.43 4.98 6.79
C LEU A 181 26.27 6.25 6.84
N GLY A 182 25.64 7.40 7.02
CA GLY A 182 26.36 8.66 7.07
C GLY A 182 25.44 9.86 7.32
N GLU A 183 26.00 11.06 7.21
CA GLU A 183 25.26 12.31 7.42
C GLU A 183 24.12 12.49 6.41
N ASN A 184 24.32 12.00 5.18
CA ASN A 184 23.36 12.16 4.07
C ASN A 184 22.40 10.98 3.89
N HIS A 185 22.59 9.87 4.62
CA HIS A 185 21.72 8.71 4.50
C HIS A 185 21.58 7.99 5.84
N LYS A 186 20.33 7.75 6.23
CA LYS A 186 19.95 7.06 7.47
C LYS A 186 19.15 5.81 7.16
N VAL A 187 19.54 4.69 7.78
CA VAL A 187 18.79 3.43 7.75
C VAL A 187 18.17 3.21 9.12
N THR A 188 16.86 3.00 9.14
CA THR A 188 16.09 2.77 10.37
C THR A 188 15.22 1.54 10.18
N SER A 189 15.16 0.64 11.16
CA SER A 189 14.23 -0.48 11.07
C SER A 189 12.77 0.01 11.14
N PHE A 190 11.85 -0.70 10.50
CA PHE A 190 10.43 -0.36 10.53
C PHE A 190 9.88 -0.29 11.97
N LYS A 191 10.31 -1.22 12.84
CA LYS A 191 9.93 -1.22 14.26
C LYS A 191 10.44 0.00 15.01
N ASP A 192 11.69 0.38 14.77
CA ASP A 192 12.30 1.54 15.44
C ASP A 192 11.65 2.84 14.94
N ALA A 193 11.35 2.94 13.64
CA ALA A 193 10.60 4.07 13.08
C ALA A 193 9.21 4.20 13.73
N ILE A 194 8.46 3.10 13.87
CA ILE A 194 7.18 3.09 14.59
C ILE A 194 7.35 3.46 16.07
N ALA A 195 8.35 2.89 16.76
CA ALA A 195 8.60 3.14 18.18
C ALA A 195 8.96 4.60 18.42
N ALA A 196 9.85 5.17 17.62
CA ALA A 196 10.23 6.57 17.68
C ALA A 196 9.05 7.50 17.33
N GLY A 197 8.28 7.17 16.31
CA GLY A 197 7.13 7.95 15.88
C GLY A 197 6.00 7.99 16.93
N ARG A 198 5.82 6.94 17.72
CA ARG A 198 4.87 6.94 18.85
C ARG A 198 5.20 7.96 19.96
N GLN A 199 6.46 8.42 20.02
CA GLN A 199 6.91 9.46 20.96
C GLN A 199 6.77 10.86 20.35
N GLN A 200 6.33 10.97 19.10
CA GLN A 200 6.17 12.24 18.39
C GLN A 200 4.68 12.56 18.19
N SER A 201 4.38 13.85 18.05
CA SER A 201 3.03 14.30 17.71
C SER A 201 2.86 14.26 16.19
N PHE A 202 1.96 13.42 15.71
CA PHE A 202 1.58 13.41 14.31
C PHE A 202 0.72 14.63 13.98
N LYS A 203 1.08 15.33 12.92
CA LYS A 203 0.32 16.46 12.38
C LYS A 203 -0.27 16.07 11.02
N ALA A 204 -1.59 15.84 10.98
CA ALA A 204 -2.27 15.62 9.71
C ALA A 204 -2.10 16.85 8.81
N VAL A 205 -1.72 16.63 7.56
CA VAL A 205 -1.57 17.69 6.57
C VAL A 205 -2.85 17.79 5.77
N PRO A 206 -3.53 18.95 5.73
CA PRO A 206 -4.69 19.16 4.88
C PRO A 206 -4.33 18.96 3.41
N GLN A 207 -5.15 18.23 2.69
CA GLN A 207 -4.99 17.96 1.27
C GLN A 207 -6.30 18.14 0.54
N THR A 208 -6.22 18.46 -0.73
CA THR A 208 -7.34 18.62 -1.65
C THR A 208 -7.41 17.45 -2.64
N LEU A 209 -8.47 17.41 -3.41
CA LEU A 209 -8.60 16.43 -4.48
C LEU A 209 -7.59 16.60 -5.60
N ASP A 210 -7.01 17.79 -5.76
CA ASP A 210 -6.09 18.10 -6.86
C ASP A 210 -4.62 17.91 -6.48
N ASP A 211 -4.34 17.64 -5.18
CA ASP A 211 -2.99 17.27 -4.74
C ASP A 211 -2.59 15.89 -5.30
N ILE A 212 -1.28 15.69 -5.48
CA ILE A 212 -0.73 14.43 -6.01
C ILE A 212 -0.71 13.39 -4.89
N ALA A 213 -1.41 12.26 -5.10
CA ALA A 213 -1.43 11.14 -4.17
C ALA A 213 -0.35 10.09 -4.52
N PHE A 214 -0.21 9.77 -5.81
CA PHE A 214 0.70 8.72 -6.27
C PHE A 214 1.47 9.13 -7.52
N LEU A 215 2.71 8.64 -7.61
CA LEU A 215 3.41 8.43 -8.88
C LEU A 215 3.38 6.93 -9.17
N GLN A 216 2.58 6.56 -10.17
CA GLN A 216 2.38 5.17 -10.54
C GLN A 216 3.15 4.83 -11.81
N TYR A 217 4.24 4.09 -11.65
CA TYR A 217 5.06 3.70 -12.78
C TYR A 217 4.46 2.52 -13.53
N THR A 218 4.48 2.61 -14.86
CA THR A 218 4.02 1.54 -15.75
C THR A 218 5.12 1.16 -16.70
N GLY A 219 5.28 -0.14 -16.96
CA GLY A 219 6.14 -0.63 -18.03
C GLY A 219 5.60 -0.16 -19.37
N GLY A 220 6.30 0.77 -20.01
CA GLY A 220 5.98 1.20 -21.37
C GLY A 220 6.35 0.12 -22.37
N THR A 221 5.59 -0.01 -23.45
CA THR A 221 5.90 -0.91 -24.58
C THR A 221 7.16 -0.50 -25.33
N THR A 222 7.72 0.67 -25.07
CA THR A 222 8.75 1.34 -25.89
C THR A 222 10.03 1.72 -25.12
N GLY A 223 10.28 1.21 -23.89
CA GLY A 223 11.51 1.57 -23.19
C GLY A 223 11.36 1.76 -21.68
N LEU A 224 11.96 2.82 -21.14
CA LEU A 224 11.95 3.11 -19.71
C LEU A 224 10.53 3.35 -19.19
N SER A 225 10.24 2.84 -17.98
CA SER A 225 8.96 3.06 -17.30
C SER A 225 8.72 4.56 -17.06
N LYS A 226 7.46 4.98 -17.17
CA LYS A 226 7.02 6.36 -16.95
C LYS A 226 6.07 6.42 -15.77
N GLY A 227 6.22 7.46 -14.93
CA GLY A 227 5.37 7.71 -13.78
C GLY A 227 4.10 8.48 -14.17
N ALA A 228 2.94 7.81 -14.11
CA ALA A 228 1.66 8.50 -14.20
C ALA A 228 1.40 9.26 -12.89
N VAL A 229 1.10 10.56 -13.01
CA VAL A 229 0.72 11.40 -11.88
C VAL A 229 -0.75 11.16 -11.57
N LEU A 230 -1.04 10.63 -10.38
CA LEU A 230 -2.40 10.37 -9.91
C LEU A 230 -2.73 11.28 -8.73
N THR A 231 -3.75 12.12 -8.90
CA THR A 231 -4.24 12.98 -7.84
C THR A 231 -5.17 12.22 -6.88
N HIS A 232 -5.46 12.79 -5.71
CA HIS A 232 -6.48 12.26 -4.80
C HIS A 232 -7.82 12.09 -5.52
N ARG A 233 -8.20 13.01 -6.40
CA ARG A 233 -9.43 12.95 -7.24
C ARG A 233 -9.46 11.70 -8.11
N ASN A 234 -8.36 11.35 -8.77
CA ASN A 234 -8.31 10.19 -9.65
C ASN A 234 -8.60 8.90 -8.87
N ILE A 235 -8.01 8.76 -7.68
CA ILE A 235 -8.18 7.57 -6.85
C ILE A 235 -9.59 7.52 -6.25
N VAL A 236 -10.09 8.64 -5.70
CA VAL A 236 -11.46 8.72 -5.18
C VAL A 236 -12.48 8.36 -6.26
N ALA A 237 -12.32 8.93 -7.46
CA ALA A 237 -13.21 8.62 -8.58
C ALA A 237 -13.18 7.14 -8.94
N ALA A 238 -11.99 6.53 -9.03
CA ALA A 238 -11.84 5.11 -9.32
C ALA A 238 -12.49 4.20 -8.27
N ILE A 239 -12.38 4.56 -6.98
CA ILE A 239 -13.02 3.83 -5.87
C ILE A 239 -14.54 3.89 -6.01
N LEU A 240 -15.11 5.09 -6.22
CA LEU A 240 -16.56 5.28 -6.34
C LEU A 240 -17.13 4.60 -7.58
N GLN A 241 -16.41 4.61 -8.70
CA GLN A 241 -16.76 3.87 -9.90
C GLN A 241 -16.78 2.36 -9.65
N ALA A 242 -15.71 1.83 -9.01
CA ALA A 242 -15.64 0.42 -8.67
C ALA A 242 -16.77 0.00 -7.72
N GLU A 243 -17.06 0.79 -6.68
CA GLU A 243 -18.17 0.53 -5.76
C GLU A 243 -19.51 0.45 -6.49
N THR A 244 -19.80 1.45 -7.33
CA THR A 244 -21.03 1.50 -8.11
C THR A 244 -21.16 0.29 -9.03
N TRP A 245 -20.05 -0.16 -9.63
CA TRP A 245 -20.04 -1.30 -10.54
C TRP A 245 -20.20 -2.64 -9.81
N PHE A 246 -19.72 -2.77 -8.58
CA PHE A 246 -19.90 -3.98 -7.77
C PHE A 246 -21.22 -4.03 -7.01
N ALA A 247 -21.91 -2.91 -6.84
CA ALA A 247 -23.16 -2.84 -6.08
C ALA A 247 -24.20 -3.89 -6.49
N PRO A 248 -24.48 -4.13 -7.79
CA PRO A 248 -25.47 -5.14 -8.21
C PRO A 248 -25.10 -6.58 -7.79
N ALA A 249 -23.82 -6.89 -7.70
CA ALA A 249 -23.37 -8.20 -7.24
C ALA A 249 -23.58 -8.35 -5.72
N LEU A 250 -23.34 -7.29 -4.96
CA LEU A 250 -23.50 -7.27 -3.50
C LEU A 250 -25.00 -7.30 -3.11
N GLU A 251 -25.87 -6.65 -3.86
CA GLU A 251 -27.32 -6.67 -3.66
C GLU A 251 -27.92 -8.09 -3.76
N ARG A 252 -27.28 -9.00 -4.49
CA ARG A 252 -27.66 -10.41 -4.57
C ARG A 252 -27.28 -11.23 -3.34
N MET A 253 -26.56 -10.62 -2.42
CA MET A 253 -26.08 -11.23 -1.17
C MET A 253 -26.52 -10.38 0.03
N PRO A 254 -27.84 -10.26 0.30
CA PRO A 254 -28.38 -9.31 1.29
C PRO A 254 -27.89 -9.56 2.72
N ASP A 255 -27.51 -10.81 3.04
CA ASP A 255 -26.99 -11.18 4.35
C ASP A 255 -25.49 -10.89 4.50
N LEU A 256 -24.81 -10.50 3.42
CA LEU A 256 -23.40 -10.19 3.43
C LEU A 256 -23.14 -8.81 4.07
N ARG A 257 -22.71 -8.82 5.32
CA ARG A 257 -22.42 -7.57 6.06
C ARG A 257 -21.06 -6.98 5.69
N LYS A 258 -20.08 -7.80 5.34
CA LYS A 258 -18.72 -7.37 5.00
C LYS A 258 -18.12 -8.28 3.94
N VAL A 259 -17.54 -7.66 2.92
CA VAL A 259 -16.83 -8.37 1.86
C VAL A 259 -15.46 -8.82 2.38
N ASN A 260 -15.11 -10.09 2.18
CA ASN A 260 -13.75 -10.57 2.33
C ASN A 260 -13.13 -10.71 0.95
N SER A 261 -12.04 -9.98 0.71
CA SER A 261 -11.33 -9.99 -0.57
C SER A 261 -9.95 -10.61 -0.43
N ILE A 262 -9.56 -11.43 -1.38
CA ILE A 262 -8.21 -11.96 -1.47
C ILE A 262 -7.33 -10.96 -2.22
N ALA A 263 -6.31 -10.42 -1.54
CA ALA A 263 -5.32 -9.54 -2.15
C ALA A 263 -4.14 -10.38 -2.66
N ALA A 264 -4.32 -11.05 -3.80
CA ALA A 264 -3.27 -11.80 -4.50
C ALA A 264 -2.57 -10.96 -5.57
N LEU A 265 -3.30 -10.04 -6.21
CA LEU A 265 -2.68 -9.07 -7.12
C LEU A 265 -1.81 -8.09 -6.32
N PRO A 266 -0.65 -7.67 -6.88
CA PRO A 266 0.27 -6.79 -6.16
C PRO A 266 -0.36 -5.43 -5.81
N LEU A 267 -0.32 -5.04 -4.54
CA LEU A 267 -0.84 -3.77 -4.05
C LEU A 267 -0.09 -2.54 -4.61
N TYR A 268 1.14 -2.73 -5.07
CA TYR A 268 1.87 -1.66 -5.76
C TYR A 268 1.34 -1.37 -7.17
N HIS A 269 0.42 -2.19 -7.71
CA HIS A 269 -0.33 -1.89 -8.94
C HIS A 269 -1.64 -1.21 -8.64
N ILE A 270 -1.99 -0.19 -9.45
CA ILE A 270 -3.14 0.69 -9.25
C ILE A 270 -4.46 -0.08 -9.14
N PHE A 271 -4.65 -1.17 -9.88
CA PHE A 271 -5.89 -1.95 -9.81
C PHE A 271 -6.11 -2.57 -8.43
N ALA A 272 -5.11 -3.29 -7.91
CA ALA A 272 -5.20 -3.89 -6.57
C ALA A 272 -5.24 -2.81 -5.47
N LEU A 273 -4.52 -1.71 -5.67
CA LEU A 273 -4.54 -0.57 -4.76
C LEU A 273 -5.94 0.06 -4.66
N THR A 274 -6.63 0.25 -5.80
CA THR A 274 -8.02 0.77 -5.82
C THR A 274 -8.95 -0.16 -5.05
N LEU A 275 -8.82 -1.48 -5.19
CA LEU A 275 -9.62 -2.44 -4.44
C LEU A 275 -9.28 -2.45 -2.94
N CYS A 276 -8.04 -2.17 -2.57
CA CYS A 276 -7.66 -1.98 -1.17
C CYS A 276 -8.39 -0.77 -0.56
N PHE A 277 -8.43 0.36 -1.25
CA PHE A 277 -9.18 1.54 -0.81
C PHE A 277 -10.70 1.31 -0.80
N LEU A 278 -11.21 0.56 -1.78
CA LEU A 278 -12.63 0.17 -1.79
C LEU A 278 -12.97 -0.66 -0.54
N ALA A 279 -12.12 -1.62 -0.17
CA ALA A 279 -12.31 -2.38 1.06
C ALA A 279 -12.27 -1.48 2.31
N MET A 280 -11.37 -0.49 2.34
CA MET A 280 -11.31 0.49 3.43
C MET A 280 -12.61 1.31 3.53
N ARG A 281 -13.12 1.81 2.40
CA ARG A 281 -14.39 2.55 2.34
C ARG A 281 -15.57 1.73 2.88
N GLN A 282 -15.62 0.45 2.54
CA GLN A 282 -16.72 -0.45 2.90
C GLN A 282 -16.57 -1.08 4.29
N GLY A 283 -15.46 -0.85 5.01
CA GLY A 283 -15.16 -1.53 6.27
C GLY A 283 -14.97 -3.04 6.11
N SER A 284 -14.61 -3.47 4.92
CA SER A 284 -14.31 -4.84 4.53
C SER A 284 -12.90 -5.25 4.95
N HIS A 285 -12.55 -6.53 4.83
CA HIS A 285 -11.19 -6.96 5.14
C HIS A 285 -10.51 -7.65 3.95
N LEU A 286 -9.18 -7.61 3.97
CA LEU A 286 -8.31 -8.19 2.96
C LEU A 286 -7.53 -9.39 3.53
N THR A 287 -7.56 -10.49 2.83
CA THR A 287 -6.60 -11.58 3.05
C THR A 287 -5.37 -11.29 2.19
N LEU A 288 -4.29 -10.84 2.82
CA LEU A 288 -3.05 -10.49 2.13
C LEU A 288 -2.26 -11.75 1.78
N VAL A 289 -1.88 -11.87 0.51
CA VAL A 289 -1.05 -12.97 -0.01
C VAL A 289 0.30 -12.41 -0.42
N PRO A 290 1.36 -12.58 0.40
CA PRO A 290 2.67 -11.98 0.13
C PRO A 290 3.34 -12.53 -1.14
N ASN A 291 3.15 -13.81 -1.43
CA ASN A 291 3.69 -14.47 -2.63
C ASN A 291 2.63 -15.37 -3.28
N PRO A 292 1.84 -14.85 -4.23
CA PRO A 292 0.82 -15.65 -4.91
C PRO A 292 1.39 -16.70 -5.88
N ARG A 293 2.71 -16.68 -6.16
CA ARG A 293 3.39 -17.69 -7.00
C ARG A 293 3.68 -18.98 -6.23
N ASP A 294 3.65 -18.95 -4.90
CA ASP A 294 3.64 -20.15 -4.06
C ASP A 294 2.22 -20.75 -4.05
N PHE A 295 1.89 -21.49 -5.13
CA PHE A 295 0.55 -22.02 -5.33
C PHE A 295 0.08 -22.93 -4.18
N ALA A 296 0.99 -23.66 -3.53
CA ALA A 296 0.62 -24.54 -2.42
C ALA A 296 0.08 -23.72 -1.25
N LYS A 297 0.82 -22.67 -0.83
CA LYS A 297 0.37 -21.75 0.23
C LYS A 297 -0.81 -20.89 -0.19
N PHE A 298 -0.89 -20.53 -1.45
CA PHE A 298 -2.03 -19.77 -1.97
C PHE A 298 -3.31 -20.59 -1.87
N ILE A 299 -3.33 -21.84 -2.35
CA ILE A 299 -4.47 -22.74 -2.24
C ILE A 299 -4.83 -23.02 -0.78
N GLU A 300 -3.84 -23.21 0.10
CA GLU A 300 -4.08 -23.36 1.54
C GLU A 300 -4.79 -22.14 2.12
N THR A 301 -4.36 -20.92 1.73
CA THR A 301 -4.97 -19.68 2.15
C THR A 301 -6.44 -19.58 1.70
N LEU A 302 -6.73 -19.93 0.44
CA LEU A 302 -8.08 -19.92 -0.10
C LEU A 302 -9.00 -20.92 0.64
N LYS A 303 -8.48 -22.11 0.98
CA LYS A 303 -9.23 -23.11 1.76
C LYS A 303 -9.54 -22.67 3.18
N LYS A 304 -8.61 -21.97 3.82
CA LYS A 304 -8.74 -21.50 5.21
C LYS A 304 -9.59 -20.25 5.35
N ARG A 305 -9.67 -19.43 4.31
CA ARG A 305 -10.27 -18.09 4.35
C ARG A 305 -11.44 -18.00 3.35
N PRO A 306 -12.68 -18.20 3.80
CA PRO A 306 -13.83 -17.93 2.95
C PRO A 306 -13.78 -16.52 2.41
N PHE A 307 -13.97 -16.36 1.12
CA PHE A 307 -13.87 -15.07 0.44
C PHE A 307 -15.07 -14.85 -0.49
N HIS A 308 -15.36 -13.58 -0.76
CA HIS A 308 -16.43 -13.14 -1.64
C HIS A 308 -15.87 -12.56 -2.94
N MET A 309 -14.63 -12.04 -2.89
CA MET A 309 -13.99 -11.42 -4.04
C MET A 309 -12.55 -11.92 -4.18
N LEU A 310 -12.21 -12.40 -5.38
CA LEU A 310 -10.86 -12.76 -5.80
C LEU A 310 -10.53 -12.02 -7.11
N PRO A 311 -9.94 -10.83 -7.01
CA PRO A 311 -9.47 -10.11 -8.20
C PRO A 311 -8.36 -10.87 -8.90
N GLY A 312 -8.43 -10.95 -10.21
CA GLY A 312 -7.45 -11.64 -11.05
C GLY A 312 -7.25 -10.91 -12.37
N VAL A 313 -6.20 -11.25 -13.06
CA VAL A 313 -5.92 -10.84 -14.44
C VAL A 313 -5.94 -12.05 -15.36
N ASN A 314 -6.30 -11.83 -16.62
CA ASN A 314 -6.42 -12.88 -17.61
C ASN A 314 -5.05 -13.20 -18.24
N THR A 315 -4.14 -13.81 -17.46
CA THR A 315 -2.79 -14.20 -17.94
C THR A 315 -2.47 -15.63 -17.52
#